data_98cf436ccbe07aeb44c55f608e3a2c7a
#
_entry.id   98cf436ccbe07aeb44c55f608e3a2c7a
#
_cell.length_a   1.000
_cell.length_b   1.000
_cell.length_c   1.000
_cell.angle_alpha   90.00
_cell.angle_beta   90.00
_cell.angle_gamma   90.00
#
_symmetry.space_group_name_H-M   'P 1'
#
loop_
_entity.id
_entity.type
_entity.pdbx_description
1 polymer ?
#
loop_
_entity_poly.entity_id
_entity_poly.type
_entity_poly.pdbx_seq_one_letter_code
_entity_poly.pdbx_strand_id
1 'polypeptide(L)'
;MATTVPGMTPKGTNRKGTNQTGTKRNGTKLGRKRNQHRSALLGAMFLMATSAVGPGFIVQTTNFTVQLGAAFAFAILVSILVDIAVQLNVWRVIGVSGKRAQELANTVLPGAGWFLAALICLGGLVFNVGNIAGTGLGLNVLFGIDARLGGILSAVIAIAIFLSKRAGLALDKIVIVLGAVMILLIGYVAIVSRPPLGEALRNAVIPDNIDFLIITTLIGGTIGGYITYAGAHRMIDAGVSGPENVREITQSSILGIIVTGVIRVLLFLAILGVVAGGVALTSDNLAAEAFQSAAGIIGLKLFGIILWAASITSVIGAAYTSISFVTTAKTPPRVRSIATVIFIAVSTVVFTFIGQAPATLLIMAGAVNGLILPVGFAFIIWVAWRRRDLLGGYVYPKWLLGIGVAAWLLTLFLGYQSLGGLSQLWV
;
A
#
# COMPACT_ATOMS: atom_id res chain seq x y z
N MET A 1 25.12 -44.57 81.59
CA MET A 1 25.55 -45.77 80.85
C MET A 1 25.60 -45.40 79.40
N ALA A 2 26.68 -45.04 78.97
CA ALA A 2 27.70 -45.56 78.05
C ALA A 2 27.16 -46.51 76.99
N THR A 3 27.29 -46.15 75.73
CA THR A 3 28.12 -46.89 74.75
C THR A 3 28.26 -46.13 73.45
N THR A 4 29.50 -45.97 73.13
CA THR A 4 30.34 -45.54 72.06
C THR A 4 29.94 -45.98 70.57
N VAL A 5 30.20 -45.09 69.66
CA VAL A 5 30.68 -44.97 68.27
C VAL A 5 31.41 -46.19 67.67
N PRO A 6 31.48 -46.39 66.25
CA PRO A 6 32.37 -45.55 65.43
C PRO A 6 31.91 -45.36 63.95
N GLY A 7 32.32 -44.22 63.40
CA GLY A 7 33.05 -43.94 62.17
C GLY A 7 32.63 -44.37 60.80
N MET A 8 32.38 -43.35 59.93
CA MET A 8 32.57 -43.49 58.47
C MET A 8 32.87 -42.16 57.80
N THR A 9 33.90 -42.14 57.00
CA THR A 9 34.50 -41.10 56.19
C THR A 9 33.59 -40.50 55.10
N PRO A 10 33.73 -39.25 54.71
CA PRO A 10 32.94 -38.64 53.64
C PRO A 10 33.48 -38.94 52.26
N LYS A 11 32.62 -39.51 51.40
CA LYS A 11 32.84 -39.62 49.94
C LYS A 11 32.50 -38.30 49.28
N GLY A 12 33.44 -37.78 48.47
CA GLY A 12 33.34 -36.59 47.67
C GLY A 12 32.18 -36.64 46.65
N THR A 13 31.34 -35.62 46.63
CA THR A 13 30.33 -35.39 45.64
C THR A 13 30.85 -34.50 44.52
N ASN A 14 30.96 -35.13 43.39
CA ASN A 14 31.35 -34.59 42.08
C ASN A 14 30.27 -33.57 41.60
N ARG A 15 30.59 -32.23 41.72
CA ARG A 15 29.82 -31.18 41.08
C ARG A 15 30.28 -31.06 39.61
N LYS A 16 29.60 -31.72 38.69
CA LYS A 16 29.66 -31.41 37.24
C LYS A 16 28.27 -31.38 36.66
N GLY A 17 27.92 -30.22 36.09
CA GLY A 17 27.03 -30.14 34.94
C GLY A 17 25.56 -29.79 35.13
N THR A 18 25.27 -28.52 35.48
CA THR A 18 23.94 -27.93 35.18
C THR A 18 24.04 -26.44 34.96
N ASN A 19 24.63 -25.99 33.83
CA ASN A 19 24.51 -24.60 33.42
C ASN A 19 24.64 -24.36 31.90
N GLN A 20 24.44 -25.38 31.04
CA GLN A 20 24.49 -25.17 29.56
C GLN A 20 23.14 -25.28 28.86
N THR A 21 22.08 -25.72 29.50
CA THR A 21 20.76 -25.89 28.88
C THR A 21 19.89 -24.63 28.91
N GLY A 22 20.13 -23.68 29.80
CA GLY A 22 19.35 -22.44 29.93
C GLY A 22 19.69 -21.40 28.85
N THR A 23 20.94 -21.27 28.47
CA THR A 23 21.41 -20.28 27.49
C THR A 23 21.06 -20.64 26.05
N LYS A 24 21.06 -21.91 25.67
CA LYS A 24 20.64 -22.34 24.33
C LYS A 24 19.13 -22.22 24.11
N ARG A 25 18.29 -22.43 25.13
CA ARG A 25 16.83 -22.26 25.05
C ARG A 25 16.42 -20.78 24.92
N ASN A 26 17.12 -19.85 25.57
CA ASN A 26 16.84 -18.41 25.43
C ASN A 26 17.29 -17.86 24.08
N GLY A 27 18.43 -18.30 23.53
CA GLY A 27 18.90 -17.89 22.20
C GLY A 27 17.96 -18.34 21.08
N THR A 28 17.40 -19.55 21.16
CA THR A 28 16.43 -20.06 20.18
C THR A 28 15.07 -19.36 20.26
N LYS A 29 14.59 -18.96 21.44
CA LYS A 29 13.35 -18.20 21.63
C LYS A 29 13.49 -16.75 21.12
N LEU A 30 14.62 -16.09 21.38
CA LEU A 30 14.94 -14.75 20.87
C LEU A 30 15.08 -14.74 19.34
N GLY A 31 15.79 -15.72 18.77
CA GLY A 31 15.91 -15.89 17.33
C GLY A 31 14.55 -16.13 16.64
N ARG A 32 13.68 -16.93 17.24
CA ARG A 32 12.34 -17.21 16.71
C ARG A 32 11.43 -15.97 16.77
N LYS A 33 11.45 -15.18 17.84
CA LYS A 33 10.72 -13.91 17.94
C LYS A 33 11.21 -12.91 16.89
N ARG A 34 12.52 -12.76 16.72
CA ARG A 34 13.10 -11.85 15.70
C ARG A 34 12.72 -12.25 14.29
N ASN A 35 12.70 -13.54 13.98
CA ASN A 35 12.25 -14.01 12.65
C ASN A 35 10.75 -13.79 12.44
N GLN A 36 9.91 -13.95 13.48
CA GLN A 36 8.48 -13.65 13.40
C GLN A 36 8.23 -12.16 13.17
N HIS A 37 8.95 -11.25 13.86
CA HIS A 37 8.85 -9.81 13.66
C HIS A 37 9.28 -9.40 12.24
N ARG A 38 10.39 -9.94 11.74
CA ARG A 38 10.83 -9.69 10.35
C ARG A 38 9.79 -10.15 9.32
N SER A 39 9.23 -11.34 9.50
CA SER A 39 8.17 -11.85 8.62
C SER A 39 6.91 -10.97 8.66
N ALA A 40 6.53 -10.45 9.85
CA ALA A 40 5.40 -9.55 10.00
C ALA A 40 5.61 -8.21 9.30
N LEU A 41 6.81 -7.62 9.44
CA LEU A 41 7.18 -6.37 8.78
C LEU A 41 7.26 -6.51 7.27
N LEU A 42 7.84 -7.61 6.76
CA LEU A 42 7.83 -7.93 5.34
C LEU A 42 6.39 -8.11 4.81
N GLY A 43 5.53 -8.78 5.58
CA GLY A 43 4.11 -8.91 5.24
C GLY A 43 3.36 -7.58 5.24
N ALA A 44 3.67 -6.66 6.17
CA ALA A 44 3.11 -5.32 6.21
C ALA A 44 3.58 -4.47 5.03
N MET A 45 4.87 -4.49 4.73
CA MET A 45 5.46 -3.82 3.58
C MET A 45 4.88 -4.36 2.26
N PHE A 46 4.75 -5.68 2.14
CA PHE A 46 4.17 -6.31 0.97
C PHE A 46 2.70 -5.94 0.77
N LEU A 47 1.90 -5.94 1.84
CA LEU A 47 0.50 -5.51 1.76
C LEU A 47 0.37 -4.05 1.31
N MET A 48 1.22 -3.16 1.84
CA MET A 48 1.25 -1.76 1.42
C MET A 48 1.66 -1.65 -0.05
N ALA A 49 2.75 -2.30 -0.45
CA ALA A 49 3.25 -2.24 -1.82
C ALA A 49 2.23 -2.79 -2.84
N THR A 50 1.58 -3.91 -2.55
CA THR A 50 0.53 -4.48 -3.42
C THR A 50 -0.74 -3.63 -3.43
N SER A 51 -1.05 -2.92 -2.34
CA SER A 51 -2.16 -1.97 -2.30
C SER A 51 -1.85 -0.71 -3.11
N ALA A 52 -0.58 -0.27 -3.13
CA ALA A 52 -0.12 0.89 -3.90
C ALA A 52 0.06 0.55 -5.39
N VAL A 53 0.67 -0.60 -5.72
CA VAL A 53 0.90 -1.05 -7.12
C VAL A 53 -0.32 -1.84 -7.63
N GLY A 54 -1.51 -1.26 -7.46
CA GLY A 54 -2.77 -1.80 -7.97
C GLY A 54 -3.08 -1.32 -9.41
N PRO A 55 -4.28 -1.62 -9.90
CA PRO A 55 -4.70 -1.21 -11.24
C PRO A 55 -4.70 0.30 -11.41
N GLY A 56 -5.05 1.06 -10.35
CA GLY A 56 -5.01 2.53 -10.36
C GLY A 56 -3.61 3.07 -10.63
N PHE A 57 -2.59 2.48 -10.01
CA PHE A 57 -1.19 2.85 -10.24
C PHE A 57 -0.77 2.72 -11.72
N ILE A 58 -1.13 1.61 -12.35
CA ILE A 58 -0.79 1.33 -13.75
C ILE A 58 -1.53 2.28 -14.68
N VAL A 59 -2.84 2.40 -14.50
CA VAL A 59 -3.71 3.24 -15.35
C VAL A 59 -3.37 4.72 -15.19
N GLN A 60 -3.20 5.22 -13.97
CA GLN A 60 -2.80 6.60 -13.71
C GLN A 60 -1.45 6.92 -14.34
N THR A 61 -0.43 6.08 -14.12
CA THR A 61 0.91 6.31 -14.68
C THR A 61 0.85 6.35 -16.20
N THR A 62 0.10 5.46 -16.84
CA THR A 62 -0.01 5.43 -18.30
C THR A 62 -0.75 6.65 -18.82
N ASN A 63 -1.96 6.93 -18.30
CA ASN A 63 -2.77 8.06 -18.78
C ASN A 63 -2.05 9.39 -18.61
N PHE A 64 -1.42 9.61 -17.46
CA PHE A 64 -0.71 10.87 -17.21
C PHE A 64 0.60 10.98 -17.99
N THR A 65 1.24 9.86 -18.34
CA THR A 65 2.38 9.88 -19.28
C THR A 65 1.91 10.28 -20.68
N VAL A 66 0.78 9.75 -21.13
CA VAL A 66 0.20 10.14 -22.44
C VAL A 66 -0.18 11.63 -22.45
N GLN A 67 -0.75 12.13 -21.34
CA GLN A 67 -1.23 13.51 -21.22
C GLN A 67 -0.10 14.54 -21.12
N LEU A 68 0.92 14.28 -20.28
CA LEU A 68 1.97 15.25 -19.94
C LEU A 68 3.33 14.96 -20.59
N GLY A 69 3.49 13.79 -21.23
CA GLY A 69 4.78 13.37 -21.75
C GLY A 69 5.88 13.38 -20.67
N ALA A 70 7.04 13.93 -21.01
CA ALA A 70 8.18 14.02 -20.11
C ALA A 70 7.93 14.88 -18.85
N ALA A 71 7.01 15.86 -18.90
CA ALA A 71 6.68 16.72 -17.76
C ALA A 71 6.05 15.95 -16.59
N PHE A 72 5.50 14.76 -16.84
CA PHE A 72 4.99 13.87 -15.80
C PHE A 72 6.08 13.41 -14.81
N ALA A 73 7.36 13.43 -15.19
CA ALA A 73 8.47 13.09 -14.30
C ALA A 73 8.50 13.93 -13.02
N PHE A 74 8.13 15.22 -13.10
CA PHE A 74 8.02 16.10 -11.92
C PHE A 74 6.95 15.62 -10.94
N ALA A 75 5.78 15.29 -11.45
CA ALA A 75 4.69 14.78 -10.62
C ALA A 75 5.09 13.48 -9.91
N ILE A 76 5.82 12.59 -10.59
CA ILE A 76 6.36 11.35 -10.00
C ILE A 76 7.35 11.69 -8.88
N LEU A 77 8.31 12.58 -9.12
CA LEU A 77 9.31 12.95 -8.11
C LEU A 77 8.67 13.55 -6.87
N VAL A 78 7.75 14.52 -7.05
CA VAL A 78 7.03 15.16 -5.94
C VAL A 78 6.21 14.14 -5.16
N SER A 79 5.49 13.25 -5.85
CA SER A 79 4.69 12.21 -5.18
C SER A 79 5.56 11.29 -4.34
N ILE A 80 6.70 10.81 -4.83
CA ILE A 80 7.61 9.93 -4.08
C ILE A 80 8.15 10.64 -2.83
N LEU A 81 8.53 11.91 -2.93
CA LEU A 81 9.04 12.68 -1.77
C LEU A 81 7.97 12.86 -0.70
N VAL A 82 6.74 13.20 -1.11
CA VAL A 82 5.59 13.32 -0.20
C VAL A 82 5.24 11.96 0.40
N ASP A 83 5.21 10.90 -0.40
CA ASP A 83 4.92 9.55 0.04
C ASP A 83 5.88 9.07 1.14
N ILE A 84 7.18 9.31 0.97
CA ILE A 84 8.20 9.01 1.99
C ILE A 84 7.94 9.80 3.27
N ALA A 85 7.72 11.11 3.15
CA ALA A 85 7.51 11.99 4.30
C ALA A 85 6.26 11.61 5.10
N VAL A 86 5.14 11.37 4.43
CA VAL A 86 3.88 10.98 5.05
C VAL A 86 3.99 9.59 5.67
N GLN A 87 4.42 8.59 4.92
CA GLN A 87 4.44 7.21 5.40
C GLN A 87 5.41 7.01 6.56
N LEU A 88 6.57 7.66 6.56
CA LEU A 88 7.50 7.65 7.69
C LEU A 88 6.85 8.13 8.99
N ASN A 89 6.07 9.21 8.93
CA ASN A 89 5.35 9.75 10.08
C ASN A 89 4.21 8.82 10.50
N VAL A 90 3.37 8.39 9.56
CA VAL A 90 2.21 7.51 9.83
C VAL A 90 2.66 6.19 10.47
N TRP A 91 3.61 5.50 9.84
CA TRP A 91 4.06 4.19 10.34
C TRP A 91 4.77 4.29 11.68
N ARG A 92 5.54 5.36 11.89
CA ARG A 92 6.23 5.58 13.16
C ARG A 92 5.26 5.85 14.30
N VAL A 93 4.30 6.75 14.12
CA VAL A 93 3.33 7.08 15.17
C VAL A 93 2.45 5.89 15.50
N ILE A 94 1.89 5.23 14.49
CA ILE A 94 1.04 4.04 14.66
C ILE A 94 1.85 2.89 15.27
N GLY A 95 3.03 2.61 14.74
CA GLY A 95 3.88 1.52 15.21
C GLY A 95 4.38 1.72 16.64
N VAL A 96 4.86 2.92 16.98
CA VAL A 96 5.34 3.21 18.34
C VAL A 96 4.20 3.19 19.36
N SER A 97 3.04 3.78 19.01
CA SER A 97 1.90 3.84 19.93
C SER A 97 1.19 2.48 20.09
N GLY A 98 1.32 1.58 19.13
CA GLY A 98 0.55 0.33 19.07
C GLY A 98 -0.95 0.54 18.93
N LYS A 99 -1.39 1.75 18.53
CA LYS A 99 -2.80 2.13 18.36
C LYS A 99 -3.10 2.39 16.90
N ARG A 100 -4.31 2.03 16.47
CA ARG A 100 -4.77 2.31 15.11
C ARG A 100 -5.06 3.80 14.92
N ALA A 101 -5.06 4.26 13.68
CA ALA A 101 -5.21 5.69 13.36
C ALA A 101 -6.51 6.28 13.92
N GLN A 102 -7.64 5.58 13.83
CA GLN A 102 -8.93 6.03 14.39
C GLN A 102 -8.92 6.10 15.92
N GLU A 103 -8.19 5.21 16.60
CA GLU A 103 -8.04 5.25 18.05
C GLU A 103 -7.21 6.46 18.48
N LEU A 104 -6.14 6.75 17.73
CA LEU A 104 -5.33 7.95 17.94
C LEU A 104 -6.13 9.23 17.70
N ALA A 105 -6.91 9.31 16.61
CA ALA A 105 -7.76 10.46 16.32
C ALA A 105 -8.78 10.71 17.43
N ASN A 106 -9.41 9.67 17.98
CA ASN A 106 -10.32 9.78 19.12
C ASN A 106 -9.65 10.25 20.42
N THR A 107 -8.36 10.00 20.61
CA THR A 107 -7.62 10.52 21.77
C THR A 107 -7.23 11.99 21.61
N VAL A 108 -7.19 12.50 20.38
CA VAL A 108 -6.95 13.92 20.07
C VAL A 108 -8.24 14.73 20.22
N LEU A 109 -9.29 14.24 19.58
CA LEU A 109 -10.62 14.86 19.61
C LEU A 109 -11.68 13.75 19.70
N PRO A 110 -12.51 13.72 20.76
CA PRO A 110 -13.59 12.74 20.88
C PRO A 110 -14.51 12.77 19.64
N GLY A 111 -14.76 11.60 19.06
CA GLY A 111 -15.56 11.46 17.83
C GLY A 111 -14.77 11.54 16.52
N ALA A 112 -13.59 12.17 16.51
CA ALA A 112 -12.79 12.33 15.29
C ALA A 112 -12.35 11.00 14.68
N GLY A 113 -12.19 9.96 15.49
CA GLY A 113 -11.86 8.63 14.97
C GLY A 113 -12.97 8.00 14.14
N TRP A 114 -14.24 8.25 14.49
CA TRP A 114 -15.39 7.81 13.69
C TRP A 114 -15.50 8.59 12.37
N PHE A 115 -15.25 9.90 12.43
CA PHE A 115 -15.17 10.74 11.23
C PHE A 115 -14.05 10.26 10.29
N LEU A 116 -12.85 10.02 10.83
CA LEU A 116 -11.75 9.49 10.05
C LEU A 116 -12.08 8.10 9.47
N ALA A 117 -12.68 7.21 10.27
CA ALA A 117 -13.10 5.90 9.80
C ALA A 117 -14.12 6.00 8.65
N ALA A 118 -15.09 6.91 8.73
CA ALA A 118 -16.05 7.15 7.65
C ALA A 118 -15.37 7.63 6.37
N LEU A 119 -14.44 8.60 6.47
CA LEU A 119 -13.66 9.10 5.32
C LEU A 119 -12.81 7.99 4.68
N ILE A 120 -12.12 7.20 5.50
CA ILE A 120 -11.28 6.10 5.00
C ILE A 120 -12.14 4.97 4.39
N CYS A 121 -13.30 4.67 4.96
CA CYS A 121 -14.23 3.71 4.37
C CYS A 121 -14.78 4.22 3.03
N LEU A 122 -15.12 5.50 2.93
CA LEU A 122 -15.55 6.13 1.68
C LEU A 122 -14.43 6.06 0.62
N GLY A 123 -13.23 6.51 0.97
CA GLY A 123 -12.06 6.44 0.09
C GLY A 123 -11.72 5.01 -0.32
N GLY A 124 -11.81 4.07 0.62
CA GLY A 124 -11.64 2.64 0.36
C GLY A 124 -12.72 2.06 -0.55
N LEU A 125 -13.97 2.54 -0.43
CA LEU A 125 -15.08 2.15 -1.32
C LEU A 125 -14.80 2.61 -2.75
N VAL A 126 -14.45 3.89 -2.94
CA VAL A 126 -14.11 4.45 -4.26
C VAL A 126 -12.92 3.70 -4.88
N PHE A 127 -11.89 3.42 -4.07
CA PHE A 127 -10.76 2.60 -4.52
C PHE A 127 -11.17 1.20 -4.92
N ASN A 128 -12.06 0.58 -4.15
CA ASN A 128 -12.48 -0.79 -4.41
C ASN A 128 -13.34 -0.91 -5.66
N VAL A 129 -14.17 0.10 -5.94
CA VAL A 129 -14.90 0.24 -7.21
C VAL A 129 -13.91 0.28 -8.38
N GLY A 130 -12.85 1.11 -8.28
CA GLY A 130 -11.78 1.15 -9.29
C GLY A 130 -11.02 -0.17 -9.40
N ASN A 131 -10.70 -0.84 -8.29
CA ASN A 131 -10.02 -2.13 -8.32
C ASN A 131 -10.87 -3.21 -9.03
N ILE A 132 -12.19 -3.23 -8.81
CA ILE A 132 -13.11 -4.13 -9.52
C ILE A 132 -13.12 -3.80 -11.02
N ALA A 133 -13.13 -2.51 -11.38
CA ALA A 133 -13.01 -2.09 -12.78
C ALA A 133 -11.69 -2.57 -13.40
N GLY A 134 -10.59 -2.48 -12.65
CA GLY A 134 -9.28 -3.01 -13.07
C GLY A 134 -9.26 -4.52 -13.29
N THR A 135 -9.99 -5.31 -12.47
CA THR A 135 -10.11 -6.75 -12.71
C THR A 135 -10.87 -7.02 -14.02
N GLY A 136 -11.89 -6.19 -14.30
CA GLY A 136 -12.64 -6.26 -15.55
C GLY A 136 -11.77 -5.98 -16.77
N LEU A 137 -10.95 -4.92 -16.72
CA LEU A 137 -9.96 -4.62 -17.77
C LEU A 137 -8.99 -5.78 -18.01
N GLY A 138 -8.52 -6.41 -16.92
CA GLY A 138 -7.62 -7.57 -17.00
C GLY A 138 -8.26 -8.74 -17.75
N LEU A 139 -9.51 -9.11 -17.41
CA LEU A 139 -10.25 -10.18 -18.10
C LEU A 139 -10.61 -9.80 -19.54
N ASN A 140 -10.89 -8.53 -19.80
CA ASN A 140 -11.13 -8.05 -21.17
C ASN A 140 -9.88 -8.27 -22.04
N VAL A 141 -8.69 -7.89 -21.57
CA VAL A 141 -7.41 -8.11 -22.29
C VAL A 141 -7.14 -9.61 -22.51
N LEU A 142 -7.47 -10.46 -21.54
CA LEU A 142 -7.18 -11.89 -21.62
C LEU A 142 -8.13 -12.66 -22.55
N PHE A 143 -9.42 -12.38 -22.42
CA PHE A 143 -10.49 -13.22 -22.98
C PHE A 143 -11.49 -12.44 -23.83
N GLY A 144 -11.37 -11.11 -23.96
CA GLY A 144 -12.34 -10.27 -24.67
C GLY A 144 -13.70 -10.16 -23.96
N ILE A 145 -13.77 -10.52 -22.67
CA ILE A 145 -14.99 -10.39 -21.87
C ILE A 145 -15.28 -8.92 -21.62
N ASP A 146 -16.54 -8.52 -21.70
CA ASP A 146 -16.95 -7.16 -21.31
C ASP A 146 -16.40 -6.79 -19.92
N ALA A 147 -15.83 -5.59 -19.78
CA ALA A 147 -15.14 -5.18 -18.56
C ALA A 147 -16.07 -5.16 -17.33
N ARG A 148 -17.36 -4.84 -17.50
CA ARG A 148 -18.34 -4.85 -16.41
C ARG A 148 -18.61 -6.28 -15.94
N LEU A 149 -18.85 -7.20 -16.87
CA LEU A 149 -19.01 -8.63 -16.53
C LEU A 149 -17.75 -9.22 -15.92
N GLY A 150 -16.59 -8.90 -16.49
CA GLY A 150 -15.29 -9.32 -15.96
C GLY A 150 -15.07 -8.85 -14.52
N GLY A 151 -15.45 -7.60 -14.20
CA GLY A 151 -15.39 -7.06 -12.85
C GLY A 151 -16.29 -7.80 -11.86
N ILE A 152 -17.54 -8.06 -12.23
CA ILE A 152 -18.50 -8.81 -11.38
C ILE A 152 -18.00 -10.23 -11.13
N LEU A 153 -17.58 -10.95 -12.17
CA LEU A 153 -17.04 -12.31 -12.02
C LEU A 153 -15.80 -12.33 -11.10
N SER A 154 -14.91 -11.36 -11.29
CA SER A 154 -13.71 -11.24 -10.46
C SER A 154 -14.01 -10.89 -9.00
N ALA A 155 -15.05 -10.10 -8.73
CA ALA A 155 -15.48 -9.80 -7.36
C ALA A 155 -15.98 -11.07 -6.65
N VAL A 156 -16.72 -11.94 -7.32
CA VAL A 156 -17.13 -13.26 -6.78
C VAL A 156 -15.89 -14.11 -6.48
N ILE A 157 -14.92 -14.14 -7.40
CA ILE A 157 -13.65 -14.87 -7.21
C ILE A 157 -12.88 -14.27 -6.01
N ALA A 158 -12.80 -12.94 -5.89
CA ALA A 158 -12.14 -12.27 -4.78
C ALA A 158 -12.75 -12.63 -3.43
N ILE A 159 -14.09 -12.69 -3.33
CA ILE A 159 -14.81 -13.15 -2.13
C ILE A 159 -14.46 -14.60 -1.83
N ALA A 160 -14.49 -15.50 -2.81
CA ALA A 160 -14.14 -16.90 -2.64
C ALA A 160 -12.69 -17.08 -2.15
N ILE A 161 -11.75 -16.35 -2.73
CA ILE A 161 -10.34 -16.34 -2.31
C ILE A 161 -10.20 -15.82 -0.87
N PHE A 162 -10.89 -14.72 -0.53
CA PHE A 162 -10.85 -14.13 0.80
C PHE A 162 -11.36 -15.08 1.88
N LEU A 163 -12.43 -15.82 1.59
CA LEU A 163 -12.99 -16.82 2.51
C LEU A 163 -12.11 -18.08 2.65
N SER A 164 -11.23 -18.35 1.68
CA SER A 164 -10.35 -19.50 1.67
C SER A 164 -8.93 -19.12 2.08
N LYS A 165 -8.51 -19.47 3.30
CA LYS A 165 -7.13 -19.21 3.77
C LYS A 165 -6.06 -19.80 2.85
N ARG A 166 -6.31 -20.98 2.26
CA ARG A 166 -5.36 -21.64 1.35
C ARG A 166 -5.25 -20.88 0.02
N ALA A 167 -6.38 -20.45 -0.53
CA ALA A 167 -6.40 -19.69 -1.77
C ALA A 167 -5.75 -18.31 -1.60
N GLY A 168 -5.97 -17.61 -0.47
CA GLY A 168 -5.30 -16.35 -0.16
C GLY A 168 -3.77 -16.49 -0.12
N LEU A 169 -3.24 -17.51 0.59
CA LEU A 169 -1.79 -17.77 0.63
C LEU A 169 -1.20 -18.16 -0.74
N ALA A 170 -1.97 -18.87 -1.56
CA ALA A 170 -1.55 -19.19 -2.93
C ALA A 170 -1.52 -17.93 -3.81
N LEU A 171 -2.55 -17.08 -3.70
CA LEU A 171 -2.63 -15.82 -4.43
C LEU A 171 -1.46 -14.90 -4.07
N ASP A 172 -1.12 -14.74 -2.78
CA ASP A 172 0.02 -13.94 -2.35
C ASP A 172 1.33 -14.39 -3.02
N LYS A 173 1.57 -15.70 -3.11
CA LYS A 173 2.75 -16.23 -3.80
C LYS A 173 2.73 -15.98 -5.31
N ILE A 174 1.58 -16.16 -5.95
CA ILE A 174 1.40 -15.91 -7.39
C ILE A 174 1.67 -14.43 -7.68
N VAL A 175 1.13 -13.52 -6.88
CA VAL A 175 1.30 -12.06 -7.07
C VAL A 175 2.76 -11.64 -6.90
N ILE A 176 3.53 -12.26 -6.00
CA ILE A 176 4.98 -12.00 -5.88
C ILE A 176 5.70 -12.37 -7.20
N VAL A 177 5.40 -13.54 -7.75
CA VAL A 177 5.99 -13.98 -9.02
C VAL A 177 5.55 -13.07 -10.16
N LEU A 178 4.26 -12.77 -10.25
CA LEU A 178 3.74 -11.86 -11.29
C LEU A 178 4.28 -10.44 -11.15
N GLY A 179 4.51 -9.95 -9.92
CA GLY A 179 5.18 -8.68 -9.67
C GLY A 179 6.62 -8.65 -10.22
N ALA A 180 7.37 -9.74 -10.05
CA ALA A 180 8.70 -9.87 -10.65
C ALA A 180 8.62 -9.90 -12.19
N VAL A 181 7.68 -10.67 -12.75
CA VAL A 181 7.43 -10.71 -14.20
C VAL A 181 7.03 -9.34 -14.73
N MET A 182 6.20 -8.59 -13.99
CA MET A 182 5.81 -7.23 -14.35
C MET A 182 7.04 -6.30 -14.43
N ILE A 183 7.92 -6.33 -13.43
CA ILE A 183 9.14 -5.50 -13.43
C ILE A 183 10.02 -5.84 -14.64
N LEU A 184 10.18 -7.12 -14.95
CA LEU A 184 10.95 -7.56 -16.13
C LEU A 184 10.29 -7.10 -17.45
N LEU A 185 8.97 -7.22 -17.54
CA LEU A 185 8.21 -6.79 -18.72
C LEU A 185 8.28 -5.27 -18.92
N ILE A 186 8.08 -4.50 -17.84
CA ILE A 186 8.21 -3.04 -17.88
C ILE A 186 9.62 -2.63 -18.25
N GLY A 187 10.65 -3.28 -17.65
CA GLY A 187 12.05 -3.03 -17.97
C GLY A 187 12.38 -3.34 -19.44
N TYR A 188 11.87 -4.45 -19.97
CA TYR A 188 12.00 -4.77 -21.38
C TYR A 188 11.39 -3.69 -22.28
N VAL A 189 10.13 -3.28 -22.00
CA VAL A 189 9.45 -2.23 -22.75
C VAL A 189 10.22 -0.91 -22.66
N ALA A 190 10.71 -0.51 -21.49
CA ALA A 190 11.50 0.70 -21.30
C ALA A 190 12.80 0.70 -22.13
N ILE A 191 13.46 -0.45 -22.27
CA ILE A 191 14.69 -0.57 -23.07
C ILE A 191 14.37 -0.52 -24.56
N VAL A 192 13.36 -1.25 -25.03
CA VAL A 192 13.00 -1.35 -26.45
C VAL A 192 12.43 -0.05 -26.99
N SER A 193 11.60 0.64 -26.19
CA SER A 193 10.94 1.89 -26.58
C SER A 193 11.87 3.10 -26.61
N ARG A 194 13.09 3.00 -26.04
CA ARG A 194 14.12 4.07 -26.06
C ARG A 194 13.60 5.43 -25.61
N PRO A 195 13.13 5.56 -24.35
CA PRO A 195 12.58 6.81 -23.85
C PRO A 195 13.60 7.96 -23.91
N PRO A 196 13.15 9.21 -24.09
CA PRO A 196 14.01 10.39 -24.07
C PRO A 196 14.47 10.72 -22.64
N LEU A 197 15.46 9.99 -22.11
CA LEU A 197 15.91 10.07 -20.72
C LEU A 197 16.39 11.47 -20.33
N GLY A 198 17.07 12.20 -21.23
CA GLY A 198 17.55 13.55 -20.97
C GLY A 198 16.39 14.53 -20.72
N GLU A 199 15.32 14.43 -21.51
CA GLU A 199 14.11 15.23 -21.37
C GLU A 199 13.34 14.86 -20.08
N ALA A 200 13.21 13.57 -19.79
CA ALA A 200 12.58 13.09 -18.56
C ALA A 200 13.32 13.58 -17.30
N LEU A 201 14.66 13.53 -17.28
CA LEU A 201 15.48 14.01 -16.17
C LEU A 201 15.40 15.54 -16.01
N ARG A 202 15.44 16.29 -17.11
CA ARG A 202 15.25 17.74 -17.08
C ARG A 202 13.89 18.09 -16.51
N ASN A 203 12.84 17.46 -17.01
CA ASN A 203 11.47 17.71 -16.57
C ASN A 203 11.19 17.24 -15.13
N ALA A 204 11.96 16.30 -14.59
CA ALA A 204 11.83 15.93 -13.18
C ALA A 204 12.15 17.07 -12.22
N VAL A 205 13.04 18.02 -12.63
CA VAL A 205 13.46 19.16 -11.79
C VAL A 205 12.89 20.49 -12.31
N ILE A 206 12.84 20.66 -13.63
CA ILE A 206 12.35 21.86 -14.32
C ILE A 206 11.25 21.42 -15.28
N PRO A 207 10.02 21.25 -14.80
CA PRO A 207 8.91 20.74 -15.62
C PRO A 207 8.44 21.80 -16.62
N ASP A 208 8.11 21.39 -17.83
CA ASP A 208 7.52 22.25 -18.85
C ASP A 208 6.03 22.56 -18.51
N ASN A 209 5.37 21.66 -17.75
CA ASN A 209 3.99 21.83 -17.27
C ASN A 209 3.80 21.20 -15.89
N ILE A 210 2.98 21.80 -15.04
CA ILE A 210 2.60 21.31 -13.70
C ILE A 210 1.09 21.17 -13.63
N ASP A 211 0.63 19.96 -13.37
CA ASP A 211 -0.78 19.67 -13.08
C ASP A 211 -0.95 19.22 -11.64
N PHE A 212 -1.61 20.07 -10.84
CA PHE A 212 -1.81 19.79 -9.41
C PHE A 212 -2.78 18.64 -9.15
N LEU A 213 -3.79 18.45 -10.01
CA LEU A 213 -4.73 17.34 -9.91
C LEU A 213 -4.01 16.00 -10.13
N ILE A 214 -3.12 15.95 -11.13
CA ILE A 214 -2.30 14.77 -11.40
C ILE A 214 -1.41 14.45 -10.20
N ILE A 215 -0.71 15.43 -9.63
CA ILE A 215 0.14 15.22 -8.45
C ILE A 215 -0.69 14.70 -7.27
N THR A 216 -1.84 15.32 -6.97
CA THR A 216 -2.75 14.89 -5.91
C THR A 216 -3.26 13.47 -6.14
N THR A 217 -3.62 13.15 -7.39
CA THR A 217 -4.10 11.84 -7.79
C THR A 217 -3.03 10.76 -7.61
N LEU A 218 -1.76 11.06 -7.94
CA LEU A 218 -0.64 10.14 -7.71
C LEU A 218 -0.41 9.86 -6.23
N ILE A 219 -0.36 10.91 -5.40
CA ILE A 219 -0.21 10.79 -3.96
C ILE A 219 -1.37 9.97 -3.38
N GLY A 220 -2.60 10.30 -3.78
CA GLY A 220 -3.77 9.57 -3.36
C GLY A 220 -3.79 8.11 -3.81
N GLY A 221 -3.29 7.83 -5.01
CA GLY A 221 -3.17 6.49 -5.57
C GLY A 221 -2.07 5.63 -4.96
N THR A 222 -1.10 6.24 -4.24
CA THR A 222 0.05 5.53 -3.65
C THR A 222 -0.08 5.39 -2.13
N ILE A 223 -0.43 6.47 -1.43
CA ILE A 223 -0.51 6.51 0.04
C ILE A 223 -1.82 7.07 0.57
N GLY A 224 -2.71 7.53 -0.30
CA GLY A 224 -3.99 8.13 0.08
C GLY A 224 -4.97 7.13 0.68
N GLY A 225 -6.00 7.67 1.33
CA GLY A 225 -7.07 6.88 1.90
C GLY A 225 -6.57 5.79 2.83
N TYR A 226 -6.91 4.55 2.52
CA TYR A 226 -6.56 3.38 3.35
C TYR A 226 -5.11 2.89 3.18
N ILE A 227 -4.43 3.23 2.07
CA ILE A 227 -3.19 2.56 1.65
C ILE A 227 -2.06 2.74 2.68
N THR A 228 -1.79 3.99 3.11
CA THR A 228 -0.73 4.23 4.09
C THR A 228 -0.97 3.52 5.43
N TYR A 229 -2.24 3.27 5.78
CA TYR A 229 -2.60 2.58 7.02
C TYR A 229 -2.59 1.05 6.88
N ALA A 230 -2.72 0.51 5.67
CA ALA A 230 -2.82 -0.93 5.43
C ALA A 230 -1.66 -1.70 6.06
N GLY A 231 -0.42 -1.30 5.76
CA GLY A 231 0.78 -1.90 6.33
C GLY A 231 0.92 -1.65 7.83
N ALA A 232 0.64 -0.41 8.28
CA ALA A 232 0.76 -0.04 9.69
C ALA A 232 -0.22 -0.82 10.59
N HIS A 233 -1.49 -0.97 10.17
CA HIS A 233 -2.48 -1.75 10.91
C HIS A 233 -2.16 -3.25 10.93
N ARG A 234 -1.67 -3.80 9.80
CA ARG A 234 -1.23 -5.20 9.74
C ARG A 234 -0.04 -5.46 10.66
N MET A 235 0.87 -4.51 10.78
CA MET A 235 2.02 -4.59 11.68
C MET A 235 1.57 -4.69 13.14
N ILE A 236 0.60 -3.86 13.56
CA ILE A 236 -0.02 -3.94 14.89
C ILE A 236 -0.72 -5.28 15.09
N ASP A 237 -1.52 -5.72 14.12
CA ASP A 237 -2.24 -7.00 14.18
C ASP A 237 -1.27 -8.20 14.32
N ALA A 238 -0.03 -8.06 13.83
CA ALA A 238 1.04 -9.03 13.98
C ALA A 238 1.84 -8.89 15.30
N GLY A 239 1.49 -7.93 16.15
CA GLY A 239 2.13 -7.69 17.46
C GLY A 239 3.48 -6.97 17.37
N VAL A 240 3.76 -6.27 16.26
CA VAL A 240 4.98 -5.45 16.10
C VAL A 240 4.61 -4.00 16.42
N SER A 241 4.95 -3.55 17.61
CA SER A 241 4.72 -2.19 18.07
C SER A 241 5.74 -1.82 19.16
N GLY A 242 5.82 -0.53 19.48
CA GLY A 242 6.69 -0.02 20.55
C GLY A 242 7.95 0.68 20.03
N PRO A 243 8.57 1.50 20.91
CA PRO A 243 9.76 2.29 20.57
C PRO A 243 10.97 1.43 20.16
N GLU A 244 11.07 0.21 20.68
CA GLU A 244 12.16 -0.73 20.39
C GLU A 244 12.20 -1.19 18.93
N ASN A 245 11.07 -1.13 18.23
CA ASN A 245 10.94 -1.55 16.83
C ASN A 245 11.07 -0.40 15.81
N VAL A 246 11.34 0.85 16.26
CA VAL A 246 11.37 2.06 15.42
C VAL A 246 12.29 1.92 14.19
N ARG A 247 13.46 1.30 14.36
CA ARG A 247 14.43 1.13 13.26
C ARG A 247 13.85 0.24 12.17
N GLU A 248 13.26 -0.88 12.54
CA GLU A 248 12.71 -1.85 11.60
C GLU A 248 11.44 -1.31 10.92
N ILE A 249 10.58 -0.61 11.67
CA ILE A 249 9.41 0.10 11.16
C ILE A 249 9.82 1.13 10.10
N THR A 250 10.83 1.94 10.41
CA THR A 250 11.36 2.96 9.51
C THR A 250 11.90 2.36 8.22
N GLN A 251 12.72 1.31 8.33
CA GLN A 251 13.30 0.64 7.15
C GLN A 251 12.24 0.02 6.26
N SER A 252 11.26 -0.66 6.83
CA SER A 252 10.16 -1.28 6.07
C SER A 252 9.28 -0.23 5.39
N SER A 253 9.01 0.90 6.05
CA SER A 253 8.26 2.02 5.51
C SER A 253 8.96 2.64 4.29
N ILE A 254 10.25 2.97 4.40
CA ILE A 254 11.03 3.56 3.29
C ILE A 254 11.15 2.56 2.14
N LEU A 255 11.49 1.31 2.42
CA LEU A 255 11.69 0.31 1.38
C LEU A 255 10.40 0.10 0.56
N GLY A 256 9.23 0.09 1.20
CA GLY A 256 7.94 -0.01 0.51
C GLY A 256 7.76 1.11 -0.51
N ILE A 257 8.03 2.37 -0.15
CA ILE A 257 7.90 3.52 -1.05
C ILE A 257 8.96 3.49 -2.16
N ILE A 258 10.21 3.13 -1.83
CA ILE A 258 11.27 3.06 -2.85
C ILE A 258 10.92 2.03 -3.92
N VAL A 259 10.45 0.85 -3.52
CA VAL A 259 10.05 -0.20 -4.46
C VAL A 259 8.92 0.28 -5.37
N THR A 260 7.87 0.87 -4.80
CA THR A 260 6.76 1.40 -5.60
C THR A 260 7.20 2.55 -6.50
N GLY A 261 8.08 3.44 -6.01
CA GLY A 261 8.65 4.54 -6.77
C GLY A 261 9.47 4.06 -7.97
N VAL A 262 10.34 3.07 -7.77
CA VAL A 262 11.14 2.46 -8.86
C VAL A 262 10.23 1.85 -9.93
N ILE A 263 9.20 1.10 -9.52
CA ILE A 263 8.23 0.52 -10.47
C ILE A 263 7.52 1.62 -11.26
N ARG A 264 7.14 2.74 -10.61
CA ARG A 264 6.49 3.87 -11.28
C ARG A 264 7.40 4.55 -12.29
N VAL A 265 8.65 4.81 -11.92
CA VAL A 265 9.63 5.40 -12.84
C VAL A 265 9.87 4.50 -14.05
N LEU A 266 10.03 3.19 -13.84
CA LEU A 266 10.20 2.25 -14.94
C LEU A 266 8.97 2.21 -15.86
N LEU A 267 7.77 2.16 -15.29
CA LEU A 267 6.52 2.18 -16.06
C LEU A 267 6.37 3.50 -16.84
N PHE A 268 6.64 4.63 -16.21
CA PHE A 268 6.67 5.94 -16.87
C PHE A 268 7.61 5.95 -18.07
N LEU A 269 8.84 5.49 -17.89
CA LEU A 269 9.83 5.45 -18.98
C LEU A 269 9.41 4.50 -20.10
N ALA A 270 8.83 3.35 -19.75
CA ALA A 270 8.29 2.41 -20.73
C ALA A 270 7.22 3.05 -21.61
N ILE A 271 6.24 3.71 -21.01
CA ILE A 271 5.15 4.38 -21.74
C ILE A 271 5.65 5.62 -22.46
N LEU A 272 6.50 6.43 -21.83
CA LEU A 272 7.10 7.62 -22.44
C LEU A 272 7.85 7.26 -23.74
N GLY A 273 8.60 6.15 -23.72
CA GLY A 273 9.32 5.70 -24.92
C GLY A 273 8.37 5.28 -26.05
N VAL A 274 7.27 4.59 -25.73
CA VAL A 274 6.25 4.20 -26.72
C VAL A 274 5.61 5.44 -27.35
N VAL A 275 5.19 6.40 -26.53
CA VAL A 275 4.55 7.65 -27.00
C VAL A 275 5.52 8.52 -27.78
N ALA A 276 6.75 8.71 -27.29
CA ALA A 276 7.79 9.47 -28.00
C ALA A 276 8.23 8.80 -29.31
N GLY A 277 8.06 7.47 -29.42
CA GLY A 277 8.25 6.72 -30.67
C GLY A 277 7.16 6.93 -31.73
N GLY A 278 6.17 7.80 -31.47
CA GLY A 278 5.09 8.15 -32.41
C GLY A 278 3.88 7.20 -32.38
N VAL A 279 3.81 6.29 -31.41
CA VAL A 279 2.64 5.40 -31.25
C VAL A 279 1.49 6.22 -30.63
N ALA A 280 0.42 6.42 -31.39
CA ALA A 280 -0.81 7.02 -30.87
C ALA A 280 -1.59 5.96 -30.08
N LEU A 281 -1.68 6.14 -28.76
CA LEU A 281 -2.50 5.28 -27.88
C LEU A 281 -3.91 5.85 -27.82
N THR A 282 -4.90 5.10 -28.30
CA THR A 282 -6.28 5.59 -28.50
C THR A 282 -7.36 4.68 -27.92
N SER A 283 -6.97 3.49 -27.41
CA SER A 283 -7.93 2.55 -26.85
C SER A 283 -8.37 2.93 -25.44
N ASP A 284 -9.48 2.36 -24.97
CA ASP A 284 -9.98 2.53 -23.59
C ASP A 284 -8.99 1.98 -22.54
N ASN A 285 -8.01 1.19 -22.94
CA ASN A 285 -6.96 0.64 -22.10
C ASN A 285 -5.57 0.96 -22.68
N LEU A 286 -5.14 2.23 -22.51
CA LEU A 286 -3.88 2.74 -23.03
C LEU A 286 -2.66 1.90 -22.60
N ALA A 287 -2.70 1.37 -21.37
CA ALA A 287 -1.61 0.53 -20.87
C ALA A 287 -1.51 -0.80 -21.66
N ALA A 288 -2.64 -1.47 -21.90
CA ALA A 288 -2.66 -2.69 -22.70
C ALA A 288 -2.14 -2.45 -24.12
N GLU A 289 -2.57 -1.35 -24.75
CA GLU A 289 -2.14 -0.94 -26.08
C GLU A 289 -0.62 -0.64 -26.13
N ALA A 290 -0.08 0.05 -25.13
CA ALA A 290 1.35 0.33 -25.05
C ALA A 290 2.18 -0.96 -24.91
N PHE A 291 1.77 -1.90 -24.06
CA PHE A 291 2.46 -3.19 -23.92
C PHE A 291 2.31 -4.07 -25.16
N GLN A 292 1.18 -4.01 -25.86
CA GLN A 292 0.99 -4.68 -27.14
C GLN A 292 1.89 -4.12 -28.24
N SER A 293 2.00 -2.79 -28.33
CA SER A 293 2.85 -2.12 -29.31
C SER A 293 4.32 -2.46 -29.12
N ALA A 294 4.81 -2.51 -27.89
CA ALA A 294 6.22 -2.74 -27.58
C ALA A 294 6.64 -4.23 -27.52
N ALA A 295 5.72 -5.11 -27.09
CA ALA A 295 6.03 -6.53 -26.82
C ALA A 295 5.05 -7.51 -27.50
N GLY A 296 4.24 -7.03 -28.42
CA GLY A 296 3.30 -7.85 -29.19
C GLY A 296 2.22 -8.53 -28.35
N ILE A 297 1.61 -9.58 -28.89
CA ILE A 297 0.52 -10.32 -28.24
C ILE A 297 0.94 -10.97 -26.92
N ILE A 298 2.20 -11.36 -26.78
CA ILE A 298 2.74 -11.95 -25.54
C ILE A 298 2.77 -10.89 -24.46
N GLY A 299 3.28 -9.69 -24.76
CA GLY A 299 3.26 -8.55 -23.82
C GLY A 299 1.87 -8.19 -23.39
N LEU A 300 0.91 -8.13 -24.31
CA LEU A 300 -0.52 -7.89 -24.02
C LEU A 300 -1.09 -8.93 -23.05
N LYS A 301 -0.87 -10.22 -23.30
CA LYS A 301 -1.44 -11.29 -22.46
C LYS A 301 -0.79 -11.36 -21.08
N LEU A 302 0.54 -11.18 -20.99
CA LEU A 302 1.24 -11.06 -19.71
C LEU A 302 0.73 -9.85 -18.90
N PHE A 303 0.60 -8.70 -19.56
CA PHE A 303 0.01 -7.51 -18.94
C PHE A 303 -1.40 -7.78 -18.40
N GLY A 304 -2.29 -8.44 -19.17
CA GLY A 304 -3.64 -8.78 -18.73
C GLY A 304 -3.65 -9.66 -17.47
N ILE A 305 -2.78 -10.68 -17.40
CA ILE A 305 -2.63 -11.54 -16.21
C ILE A 305 -2.19 -10.73 -15.00
N ILE A 306 -1.16 -9.87 -15.18
CA ILE A 306 -0.62 -9.03 -14.12
C ILE A 306 -1.67 -8.05 -13.60
N LEU A 307 -2.36 -7.35 -14.52
CA LEU A 307 -3.41 -6.40 -14.18
C LEU A 307 -4.54 -7.05 -13.39
N TRP A 308 -5.01 -8.22 -13.85
CA TRP A 308 -6.08 -8.96 -13.17
C TRP A 308 -5.65 -9.42 -11.77
N ALA A 309 -4.47 -10.01 -11.62
CA ALA A 309 -3.98 -10.52 -10.35
C ALA A 309 -3.71 -9.39 -9.34
N ALA A 310 -3.08 -8.29 -9.78
CA ALA A 310 -2.86 -7.11 -8.95
C ALA A 310 -4.19 -6.49 -8.51
N SER A 311 -5.19 -6.44 -9.40
CA SER A 311 -6.51 -5.89 -9.10
C SER A 311 -7.26 -6.74 -8.07
N ILE A 312 -7.25 -8.06 -8.18
CA ILE A 312 -7.91 -8.96 -7.20
C ILE A 312 -7.31 -8.81 -5.80
N THR A 313 -5.98 -8.76 -5.69
CA THR A 313 -5.33 -8.54 -4.40
C THR A 313 -5.67 -7.18 -3.81
N SER A 314 -5.75 -6.15 -4.66
CA SER A 314 -6.15 -4.81 -4.26
C SER A 314 -7.61 -4.75 -3.80
N VAL A 315 -8.54 -5.46 -4.43
CA VAL A 315 -9.95 -5.59 -3.98
C VAL A 315 -10.00 -6.14 -2.56
N ILE A 316 -9.28 -7.23 -2.29
CA ILE A 316 -9.25 -7.87 -0.96
C ILE A 316 -8.56 -6.94 0.05
N GLY A 317 -7.42 -6.37 -0.31
CA GLY A 317 -6.62 -5.50 0.56
C GLY A 317 -7.35 -4.21 0.96
N ALA A 318 -8.01 -3.54 0.00
CA ALA A 318 -8.80 -2.35 0.24
C ALA A 318 -9.98 -2.62 1.18
N ALA A 319 -10.75 -3.68 0.91
CA ALA A 319 -11.88 -4.07 1.74
C ALA A 319 -11.43 -4.43 3.16
N TYR A 320 -10.41 -5.28 3.32
CA TYR A 320 -9.88 -5.68 4.63
C TYR A 320 -9.41 -4.47 5.44
N THR A 321 -8.66 -3.56 4.81
CA THR A 321 -8.10 -2.39 5.51
C THR A 321 -9.19 -1.39 5.88
N SER A 322 -10.15 -1.10 4.98
CA SER A 322 -11.29 -0.22 5.27
C SER A 322 -12.08 -0.74 6.47
N ILE A 323 -12.38 -2.04 6.52
CA ILE A 323 -13.07 -2.67 7.64
C ILE A 323 -12.24 -2.63 8.92
N SER A 324 -10.91 -2.57 8.84
CA SER A 324 -10.06 -2.41 10.02
C SER A 324 -10.27 -1.08 10.76
N PHE A 325 -10.81 -0.06 10.10
CA PHE A 325 -11.14 1.24 10.70
C PHE A 325 -12.45 1.24 11.48
N VAL A 326 -13.41 0.39 11.12
CA VAL A 326 -14.70 0.24 11.82
C VAL A 326 -14.75 -0.95 12.78
N THR A 327 -13.64 -1.71 12.87
CA THR A 327 -13.50 -2.85 13.77
C THR A 327 -12.32 -2.66 14.73
N THR A 328 -12.37 -3.34 15.87
CA THR A 328 -11.30 -3.32 16.88
C THR A 328 -10.63 -4.69 16.99
N ALA A 329 -9.53 -4.78 17.74
CA ALA A 329 -8.88 -6.06 18.06
C ALA A 329 -9.81 -7.06 18.76
N LYS A 330 -10.86 -6.57 19.46
CA LYS A 330 -11.87 -7.39 20.16
C LYS A 330 -12.97 -7.91 19.23
N THR A 331 -13.09 -7.39 18.00
CA THR A 331 -14.13 -7.82 17.05
C THR A 331 -13.88 -9.27 16.62
N PRO A 332 -14.88 -10.17 16.75
CA PRO A 332 -14.73 -11.55 16.34
C PRO A 332 -14.30 -11.69 14.88
N PRO A 333 -13.36 -12.59 14.55
CA PRO A 333 -12.88 -12.77 13.18
C PRO A 333 -14.00 -13.02 12.16
N ARG A 334 -15.04 -13.76 12.55
CA ARG A 334 -16.20 -14.02 11.68
C ARG A 334 -16.95 -12.73 11.29
N VAL A 335 -17.16 -11.83 12.26
CA VAL A 335 -17.83 -10.53 12.01
C VAL A 335 -17.01 -9.68 11.06
N ARG A 336 -15.68 -9.62 11.28
CA ARG A 336 -14.77 -8.91 10.39
C ARG A 336 -14.81 -9.48 8.97
N SER A 337 -14.81 -10.81 8.84
CA SER A 337 -14.88 -11.47 7.53
C SER A 337 -16.20 -11.17 6.81
N ILE A 338 -17.33 -11.24 7.50
CA ILE A 338 -18.63 -10.91 6.93
C ILE A 338 -18.68 -9.45 6.47
N ALA A 339 -18.22 -8.52 7.32
CA ALA A 339 -18.15 -7.10 6.97
C ALA A 339 -17.28 -6.84 5.72
N THR A 340 -16.15 -7.55 5.59
CA THR A 340 -15.27 -7.44 4.41
C THR A 340 -15.98 -7.95 3.15
N VAL A 341 -16.68 -9.08 3.23
CA VAL A 341 -17.47 -9.61 2.10
C VAL A 341 -18.58 -8.64 1.71
N ILE A 342 -19.31 -8.08 2.68
CA ILE A 342 -20.34 -7.07 2.43
C ILE A 342 -19.72 -5.84 1.74
N PHE A 343 -18.55 -5.39 2.19
CA PHE A 343 -17.86 -4.25 1.59
C PHE A 343 -17.51 -4.51 0.12
N ILE A 344 -16.98 -5.70 -0.22
CA ILE A 344 -16.71 -6.08 -1.62
C ILE A 344 -18.01 -6.13 -2.43
N ALA A 345 -19.08 -6.71 -1.88
CA ALA A 345 -20.37 -6.80 -2.55
C ALA A 345 -20.97 -5.41 -2.82
N VAL A 346 -20.95 -4.50 -1.84
CA VAL A 346 -21.41 -3.11 -2.01
C VAL A 346 -20.57 -2.40 -3.08
N SER A 347 -19.24 -2.55 -3.04
CA SER A 347 -18.35 -1.97 -4.07
C SER A 347 -18.70 -2.49 -5.47
N THR A 348 -19.05 -3.79 -5.58
CA THR A 348 -19.44 -4.40 -6.87
C THR A 348 -20.76 -3.85 -7.36
N VAL A 349 -21.74 -3.66 -6.49
CA VAL A 349 -23.02 -3.05 -6.83
C VAL A 349 -22.80 -1.62 -7.32
N VAL A 350 -22.04 -0.81 -6.58
CA VAL A 350 -21.71 0.57 -6.99
C VAL A 350 -21.00 0.58 -8.35
N PHE A 351 -20.00 -0.28 -8.57
CA PHE A 351 -19.31 -0.43 -9.85
C PHE A 351 -20.30 -0.73 -11.00
N THR A 352 -21.26 -1.63 -10.76
CA THR A 352 -22.21 -2.06 -11.78
C THR A 352 -23.13 -0.92 -12.26
N PHE A 353 -23.49 0.01 -11.35
CA PHE A 353 -24.47 1.06 -11.65
C PHE A 353 -23.84 2.43 -11.97
N ILE A 354 -22.55 2.65 -11.70
CA ILE A 354 -21.94 3.98 -11.84
C ILE A 354 -21.76 4.41 -13.30
N GLY A 355 -21.68 3.48 -14.25
CA GLY A 355 -21.69 3.75 -15.69
C GLY A 355 -20.44 4.40 -16.28
N GLN A 356 -19.41 4.69 -15.48
CA GLN A 356 -18.17 5.34 -15.93
C GLN A 356 -17.16 4.34 -16.51
N ALA A 357 -16.27 4.84 -17.38
CA ALA A 357 -15.18 4.05 -17.92
C ALA A 357 -14.25 3.55 -16.81
N PRO A 358 -13.73 2.31 -16.87
CA PRO A 358 -12.85 1.76 -15.85
C PRO A 358 -11.62 2.61 -15.54
N ALA A 359 -11.00 3.22 -16.56
CA ALA A 359 -9.86 4.11 -16.39
C ALA A 359 -10.22 5.36 -15.57
N THR A 360 -11.37 5.98 -15.85
CA THR A 360 -11.87 7.15 -15.10
C THR A 360 -12.09 6.80 -13.62
N LEU A 361 -12.68 5.64 -13.32
CA LEU A 361 -12.89 5.17 -11.94
C LEU A 361 -11.58 5.01 -11.18
N LEU A 362 -10.54 4.51 -11.83
CA LEU A 362 -9.22 4.32 -11.24
C LEU A 362 -8.49 5.65 -11.00
N ILE A 363 -8.63 6.63 -11.88
CA ILE A 363 -8.09 7.98 -11.72
C ILE A 363 -8.84 8.71 -10.58
N MET A 364 -10.17 8.67 -10.60
CA MET A 364 -11.02 9.29 -9.58
C MET A 364 -10.73 8.71 -8.18
N ALA A 365 -10.47 7.41 -8.08
CA ALA A 365 -10.10 6.79 -6.82
C ALA A 365 -8.83 7.43 -6.21
N GLY A 366 -7.82 7.68 -7.02
CA GLY A 366 -6.62 8.40 -6.58
C GLY A 366 -6.93 9.84 -6.15
N ALA A 367 -7.65 10.60 -6.97
CA ALA A 367 -7.98 11.99 -6.70
C ALA A 367 -8.75 12.15 -5.37
N VAL A 368 -9.82 11.38 -5.16
CA VAL A 368 -10.61 11.41 -3.91
C VAL A 368 -9.74 11.04 -2.71
N ASN A 369 -8.91 10.02 -2.81
CA ASN A 369 -8.07 9.59 -1.70
C ASN A 369 -6.92 10.55 -1.42
N GLY A 370 -6.44 11.29 -2.42
CA GLY A 370 -5.50 12.40 -2.25
C GLY A 370 -6.09 13.53 -1.40
N LEU A 371 -7.38 13.84 -1.58
CA LEU A 371 -8.10 14.84 -0.79
C LEU A 371 -8.39 14.38 0.65
N ILE A 372 -8.56 13.07 0.88
CA ILE A 372 -8.79 12.51 2.22
C ILE A 372 -7.49 12.49 3.05
N LEU A 373 -6.35 12.30 2.40
CA LEU A 373 -5.05 12.10 3.07
C LEU A 373 -4.71 13.17 4.11
N PRO A 374 -4.79 14.49 3.82
CA PRO A 374 -4.40 15.52 4.78
C PRO A 374 -5.19 15.48 6.09
N VAL A 375 -6.45 15.03 6.05
CA VAL A 375 -7.32 14.95 7.23
C VAL A 375 -6.79 13.92 8.24
N GLY A 376 -6.54 12.71 7.78
CA GLY A 376 -5.98 11.65 8.64
C GLY A 376 -4.56 11.96 9.10
N PHE A 377 -3.76 12.55 8.21
CA PHE A 377 -2.38 12.90 8.49
C PHE A 377 -2.25 14.03 9.54
N ALA A 378 -3.21 14.96 9.61
CA ALA A 378 -3.26 15.99 10.65
C ALA A 378 -3.27 15.37 12.06
N PHE A 379 -4.09 14.34 12.31
CA PHE A 379 -4.11 13.64 13.60
C PHE A 379 -2.78 12.97 13.93
N ILE A 380 -2.15 12.37 12.96
CA ILE A 380 -0.82 11.74 13.12
C ILE A 380 0.23 12.77 13.51
N ILE A 381 0.29 13.91 12.80
CA ILE A 381 1.23 15.01 13.11
C ILE A 381 0.95 15.58 14.51
N TRP A 382 -0.32 15.77 14.86
CA TRP A 382 -0.69 16.27 16.19
C TRP A 382 -0.22 15.32 17.31
N VAL A 383 -0.44 14.00 17.15
CA VAL A 383 0.04 13.00 18.10
C VAL A 383 1.56 13.03 18.21
N ALA A 384 2.28 13.07 17.08
CA ALA A 384 3.74 13.17 17.06
C ALA A 384 4.27 14.41 17.81
N TRP A 385 3.53 15.54 17.71
CA TRP A 385 3.93 16.81 18.30
C TRP A 385 3.59 16.91 19.79
N ARG A 386 2.35 16.55 20.18
CA ARG A 386 1.79 16.89 21.51
C ARG A 386 1.55 15.72 22.44
N ARG A 387 1.52 14.47 21.95
CA ARG A 387 1.04 13.33 22.72
C ARG A 387 2.13 12.28 22.95
N ARG A 388 3.20 12.70 23.65
CA ARG A 388 4.29 11.79 24.07
C ARG A 388 3.81 10.66 24.98
N ASP A 389 2.74 10.88 25.73
CA ASP A 389 2.06 9.88 26.54
C ASP A 389 1.58 8.68 25.70
N LEU A 390 1.07 8.92 24.51
CA LEU A 390 0.62 7.88 23.58
C LEU A 390 1.77 7.14 22.90
N LEU A 391 2.96 7.74 22.88
CA LEU A 391 4.16 7.18 22.28
C LEU A 391 5.06 6.44 23.29
N GLY A 392 4.55 6.09 24.48
CA GLY A 392 5.33 5.38 25.49
C GLY A 392 6.60 6.11 25.95
N GLY A 393 6.57 7.45 25.95
CA GLY A 393 7.72 8.29 26.29
C GLY A 393 8.75 8.47 25.17
N TYR A 394 8.51 7.89 23.98
CA TYR A 394 9.38 8.07 22.82
C TYR A 394 9.51 9.54 22.43
N VAL A 395 10.76 10.02 22.33
CA VAL A 395 11.05 11.39 21.88
C VAL A 395 11.01 11.43 20.35
N TYR A 396 9.97 12.03 19.82
CA TYR A 396 9.80 12.13 18.37
C TYR A 396 10.86 13.08 17.76
N PRO A 397 11.57 12.67 16.68
CA PRO A 397 12.60 13.51 16.06
C PRO A 397 12.00 14.79 15.46
N LYS A 398 12.53 15.96 15.86
CA LYS A 398 12.04 17.27 15.40
C LYS A 398 12.13 17.45 13.88
N TRP A 399 13.23 16.95 13.28
CA TRP A 399 13.41 17.02 11.82
C TRP A 399 12.34 16.26 11.06
N LEU A 400 11.96 15.06 11.57
CA LEU A 400 10.91 14.23 10.95
C LEU A 400 9.53 14.87 11.11
N LEU A 401 9.26 15.48 12.27
CA LEU A 401 8.05 16.27 12.49
C LEU A 401 8.00 17.46 11.52
N GLY A 402 9.11 18.18 11.33
CA GLY A 402 9.20 19.32 10.40
C GLY A 402 8.90 18.89 8.95
N ILE A 403 9.50 17.79 8.48
CA ILE A 403 9.22 17.23 7.15
C ILE A 403 7.75 16.78 7.05
N GLY A 404 7.19 16.17 8.11
CA GLY A 404 5.79 15.77 8.16
C GLY A 404 4.84 16.98 8.06
N VAL A 405 5.11 18.07 8.77
CA VAL A 405 4.31 19.31 8.68
C VAL A 405 4.42 19.93 7.29
N ALA A 406 5.62 19.98 6.70
CA ALA A 406 5.81 20.48 5.34
C ALA A 406 5.02 19.65 4.31
N ALA A 407 5.09 18.32 4.40
CA ALA A 407 4.32 17.44 3.54
C ALA A 407 2.81 17.59 3.75
N TRP A 408 2.36 17.78 4.99
CA TRP A 408 0.95 18.03 5.30
C TRP A 408 0.44 19.34 4.67
N LEU A 409 1.18 20.43 4.82
CA LEU A 409 0.84 21.72 4.20
C LEU A 409 0.83 21.61 2.66
N LEU A 410 1.80 20.89 2.10
CA LEU A 410 1.84 20.64 0.66
C LEU A 410 0.64 19.83 0.18
N THR A 411 0.24 18.77 0.89
CA THR A 411 -0.95 17.98 0.52
C THR A 411 -2.25 18.77 0.65
N LEU A 412 -2.35 19.70 1.61
CA LEU A 412 -3.48 20.65 1.71
C LEU A 412 -3.51 21.59 0.52
N PHE A 413 -2.36 22.18 0.15
CA PHE A 413 -2.26 23.08 -1.00
C PHE A 413 -2.62 22.37 -2.30
N LEU A 414 -2.03 21.22 -2.55
CA LEU A 414 -2.31 20.39 -3.73
C LEU A 414 -3.78 19.97 -3.79
N GLY A 415 -4.36 19.56 -2.66
CA GLY A 415 -5.77 19.21 -2.56
C GLY A 415 -6.68 20.40 -2.91
N TYR A 416 -6.39 21.59 -2.38
CA TYR A 416 -7.14 22.80 -2.69
C TYR A 416 -7.10 23.13 -4.20
N GLN A 417 -5.90 23.10 -4.80
CA GLN A 417 -5.72 23.38 -6.23
C GLN A 417 -6.40 22.34 -7.11
N SER A 418 -6.57 21.11 -6.63
CA SER A 418 -7.19 20.01 -7.37
C SER A 418 -8.72 20.06 -7.39
N LEU A 419 -9.35 20.82 -6.49
CA LEU A 419 -10.83 20.87 -6.39
C LEU A 419 -11.49 21.35 -7.68
N GLY A 420 -10.87 22.33 -8.38
CA GLY A 420 -11.39 22.85 -9.66
C GLY A 420 -11.36 21.84 -10.80
N GLY A 421 -10.39 20.91 -10.78
CA GLY A 421 -10.26 19.86 -11.80
C GLY A 421 -11.08 18.60 -11.55
N LEU A 422 -11.57 18.42 -10.31
CA LEU A 422 -12.28 17.19 -9.94
C LEU A 422 -13.61 17.01 -10.69
N SER A 423 -14.31 18.11 -10.96
CA SER A 423 -15.54 18.08 -11.74
C SER A 423 -15.33 17.65 -13.19
N GLN A 424 -14.16 17.90 -13.75
CA GLN A 424 -13.80 17.51 -15.12
C GLN A 424 -13.57 16.00 -15.27
N LEU A 425 -13.27 15.30 -14.16
CA LEU A 425 -13.13 13.83 -14.19
C LEU A 425 -14.49 13.10 -14.28
N TRP A 426 -15.60 13.81 -14.03
CA TRP A 426 -16.93 13.22 -13.99
C TRP A 426 -17.73 13.45 -15.29
N VAL A 427 -17.28 14.32 -16.16
CA VAL A 427 -17.88 14.64 -17.45
C VAL A 427 -17.30 13.76 -18.54
#